data_489ce4f23e0b1997d54f64660beedfdc
#
_entry.id   489ce4f23e0b1997d54f64660beedfdc
#
_cell.length_a   1.000
_cell.length_b   1.000
_cell.length_c   1.000
_cell.angle_alpha   90.00
_cell.angle_beta   90.00
_cell.angle_gamma   90.00
#
_symmetry.space_group_name_H-M   'P 1'
#
loop_
_entity.id
_entity.type
_entity.pdbx_description
1 polymer ?
#
loop_
_entity_poly.entity_id
_entity_poly.type
_entity_poly.pdbx_seq_one_letter_code
_entity_poly.pdbx_strand_id
1 'polypeptide(L)'
;MNSVIQYLKPFCSAILATLFVCTALPAHALGGSSKADEEAGAVLFRDKGCAYCHGAGGVGGKKAPSLMGLRTDKAWPPAKITGQILNGGQKMPPFGDSLTDAEIAQLVAYLRAKNRPIPPPLPAPPPAEPAQ
;
A
#
# COMPACT_ATOMS: atom_id res chain seq x y z
N MET A 1 47.49 -57.44 -10.17
CA MET A 1 46.13 -57.09 -9.72
C MET A 1 46.16 -55.83 -8.83
N ASN A 2 46.66 -54.68 -9.26
CA ASN A 2 46.67 -53.44 -8.47
C ASN A 2 46.78 -52.16 -9.30
N SER A 3 46.28 -52.15 -10.54
CA SER A 3 46.43 -50.97 -11.40
C SER A 3 45.15 -50.28 -11.86
N VAL A 4 43.99 -50.66 -11.35
CA VAL A 4 42.70 -50.12 -11.82
C VAL A 4 42.07 -49.12 -10.83
N ILE A 5 42.62 -48.95 -9.61
CA ILE A 5 41.98 -48.14 -8.56
C ILE A 5 42.50 -46.66 -8.56
N GLN A 6 43.49 -46.35 -9.35
CA GLN A 6 44.13 -45.01 -9.35
C GLN A 6 43.44 -43.96 -10.23
N TYR A 7 42.49 -44.34 -11.08
CA TYR A 7 41.88 -43.39 -12.04
C TYR A 7 40.51 -42.82 -11.66
N LEU A 8 39.97 -43.15 -10.46
CA LEU A 8 38.61 -42.73 -10.05
C LEU A 8 38.57 -41.59 -9.02
N LYS A 9 39.64 -40.85 -8.82
CA LYS A 9 39.69 -39.82 -7.76
C LYS A 9 39.83 -38.36 -8.14
N PRO A 10 39.61 -37.86 -9.36
CA PRO A 10 39.53 -36.42 -9.50
C PRO A 10 38.19 -35.86 -10.03
N PHE A 11 37.12 -36.65 -10.15
CA PHE A 11 35.86 -36.11 -10.73
C PHE A 11 34.75 -35.71 -9.75
N CYS A 12 34.99 -35.80 -8.47
CA CYS A 12 33.96 -35.51 -7.45
C CYS A 12 34.10 -34.14 -6.74
N SER A 13 35.01 -33.26 -7.21
CA SER A 13 35.29 -32.01 -6.49
C SER A 13 34.98 -30.72 -7.23
N ALA A 14 34.27 -30.78 -8.37
CA ALA A 14 34.04 -29.59 -9.21
C ALA A 14 32.57 -29.23 -9.47
N ILE A 15 31.59 -29.79 -8.74
CA ILE A 15 30.19 -29.50 -8.99
C ILE A 15 29.49 -29.11 -7.65
N LEU A 16 29.99 -28.12 -6.95
CA LEU A 16 29.26 -27.53 -5.80
C LEU A 16 29.58 -26.04 -5.65
N ALA A 17 29.69 -25.33 -6.76
CA ALA A 17 29.80 -23.87 -6.76
C ALA A 17 28.82 -23.29 -7.78
N THR A 18 27.53 -23.65 -7.67
CA THR A 18 26.50 -23.04 -8.50
C THR A 18 25.36 -22.51 -7.64
N LEU A 19 25.27 -21.17 -7.64
CA LEU A 19 24.03 -20.42 -7.59
C LEU A 19 23.22 -20.50 -6.28
N PHE A 20 23.74 -19.88 -5.24
CA PHE A 20 22.90 -19.18 -4.29
C PHE A 20 22.57 -17.80 -4.88
N VAL A 21 21.73 -17.77 -5.92
CA VAL A 21 21.03 -16.56 -6.31
C VAL A 21 20.00 -16.33 -5.20
N CYS A 22 20.41 -15.54 -4.22
CA CYS A 22 19.53 -14.99 -3.21
C CYS A 22 18.60 -14.01 -3.93
N THR A 23 17.48 -14.52 -4.46
CA THR A 23 16.35 -13.68 -4.84
C THR A 23 15.86 -13.03 -3.55
N ALA A 24 16.33 -11.82 -3.28
CA ALA A 24 15.75 -10.95 -2.28
C ALA A 24 14.31 -10.65 -2.72
N LEU A 25 13.38 -11.52 -2.34
CA LEU A 25 11.97 -11.18 -2.32
C LEU A 25 11.84 -9.97 -1.41
N PRO A 26 11.21 -8.88 -1.85
CA PRO A 26 10.88 -7.81 -0.94
C PRO A 26 9.99 -8.41 0.14
N ALA A 27 10.54 -8.57 1.32
CA ALA A 27 9.77 -8.87 2.51
C ALA A 27 8.85 -7.67 2.72
N HIS A 28 7.63 -7.75 2.22
CA HIS A 28 6.55 -6.89 2.67
C HIS A 28 6.35 -7.26 4.14
N ALA A 29 6.96 -6.46 5.01
CA ALA A 29 6.96 -6.65 6.43
C ALA A 29 5.50 -6.78 6.91
N LEU A 30 5.17 -7.97 7.39
CA LEU A 30 3.99 -8.23 8.19
C LEU A 30 4.06 -7.33 9.44
N GLY A 31 3.26 -6.26 9.46
CA GLY A 31 2.98 -5.57 10.70
C GLY A 31 3.45 -4.12 10.82
N GLY A 32 2.74 -3.21 10.22
CA GLY A 32 2.85 -1.78 10.44
C GLY A 32 2.88 -1.01 9.11
N SER A 33 1.93 -0.09 8.93
CA SER A 33 1.99 0.84 7.82
C SER A 33 3.26 1.69 7.94
N SER A 34 4.01 1.82 6.86
CA SER A 34 5.14 2.73 6.82
C SER A 34 4.65 4.19 6.78
N LYS A 35 5.49 5.12 7.20
CA LYS A 35 5.16 6.55 7.05
C LYS A 35 4.93 6.93 5.59
N ALA A 36 5.65 6.30 4.66
CA ALA A 36 5.45 6.50 3.22
C ALA A 36 4.07 6.03 2.76
N ASP A 37 3.55 4.91 3.29
CA ASP A 37 2.19 4.46 2.99
C ASP A 37 1.13 5.41 3.54
N GLU A 38 1.35 5.97 4.73
CA GLU A 38 0.44 6.96 5.32
C GLU A 38 0.40 8.25 4.49
N GLU A 39 1.55 8.71 3.99
CA GLU A 39 1.67 9.89 3.13
C GLU A 39 1.03 9.64 1.76
N ALA A 40 1.30 8.49 1.13
CA ALA A 40 0.66 8.10 -0.12
C ALA A 40 -0.87 7.96 0.05
N GLY A 41 -1.33 7.37 1.13
CA GLY A 41 -2.74 7.28 1.47
C GLY A 41 -3.42 8.64 1.67
N ALA A 42 -2.70 9.64 2.21
CA ALA A 42 -3.22 11.01 2.33
C ALA A 42 -3.47 11.65 0.96
N VAL A 43 -2.53 11.44 0.03
CA VAL A 43 -2.67 11.89 -1.36
C VAL A 43 -3.86 11.22 -2.04
N LEU A 44 -3.96 9.90 -1.93
CA LEU A 44 -5.08 9.12 -2.47
C LEU A 44 -6.43 9.59 -1.90
N PHE A 45 -6.51 9.81 -0.59
CA PHE A 45 -7.73 10.26 0.08
C PHE A 45 -8.23 11.60 -0.48
N ARG A 46 -7.32 12.50 -0.83
CA ARG A 46 -7.64 13.75 -1.52
C ARG A 46 -8.04 13.50 -2.97
N ASP A 47 -7.19 12.83 -3.75
CA ASP A 47 -7.26 12.77 -5.22
C ASP A 47 -8.37 11.85 -5.72
N LYS A 48 -8.70 10.80 -4.96
CA LYS A 48 -9.83 9.91 -5.26
C LYS A 48 -11.17 10.42 -4.72
N GLY A 49 -11.20 11.64 -4.19
CA GLY A 49 -12.43 12.34 -3.80
C GLY A 49 -13.03 11.91 -2.45
N CYS A 50 -12.35 11.10 -1.64
CA CYS A 50 -12.83 10.69 -0.32
C CYS A 50 -13.12 11.90 0.58
N ALA A 51 -12.23 12.91 0.52
CA ALA A 51 -12.34 14.15 1.28
C ALA A 51 -13.61 14.96 0.95
N TYR A 52 -14.21 14.79 -0.24
CA TYR A 52 -15.43 15.48 -0.62
C TYR A 52 -16.62 15.14 0.27
N CYS A 53 -16.70 13.92 0.70
CA CYS A 53 -17.75 13.45 1.60
C CYS A 53 -17.31 13.42 3.06
N HIS A 54 -16.10 12.87 3.33
CA HIS A 54 -15.59 12.66 4.68
C HIS A 54 -14.85 13.87 5.27
N GLY A 55 -14.76 14.97 4.54
CA GLY A 55 -14.02 16.16 4.96
C GLY A 55 -12.51 16.02 4.84
N ALA A 56 -11.80 17.14 4.83
CA ALA A 56 -10.33 17.15 4.81
C ALA A 56 -9.80 16.38 6.03
N GLY A 57 -8.85 15.48 5.80
CA GLY A 57 -8.33 14.62 6.87
C GLY A 57 -9.30 13.60 7.44
N GLY A 58 -10.51 13.50 6.89
CA GLY A 58 -11.52 12.55 7.37
C GLY A 58 -12.26 12.99 8.65
N VAL A 59 -12.34 14.27 8.89
CA VAL A 59 -13.03 14.83 10.09
C VAL A 59 -14.55 14.63 10.07
N GLY A 60 -15.10 14.24 8.92
CA GLY A 60 -16.54 14.09 8.72
C GLY A 60 -17.22 15.39 8.28
N GLY A 61 -18.51 15.30 8.02
CA GLY A 61 -19.33 16.42 7.59
C GLY A 61 -20.79 16.05 7.43
N LYS A 62 -21.54 16.90 6.73
CA LYS A 62 -22.98 16.64 6.47
C LYS A 62 -23.22 15.45 5.52
N LYS A 63 -22.23 15.08 4.70
CA LYS A 63 -22.36 14.05 3.66
C LYS A 63 -22.01 12.66 4.15
N ALA A 64 -20.97 12.55 5.00
CA ALA A 64 -20.47 11.29 5.52
C ALA A 64 -19.93 11.43 6.94
N PRO A 65 -19.90 10.34 7.72
CA PRO A 65 -19.41 10.36 9.09
C PRO A 65 -17.91 10.65 9.17
N SER A 66 -17.50 11.07 10.37
CA SER A 66 -16.10 11.20 10.73
C SER A 66 -15.39 9.84 10.68
N LEU A 67 -14.19 9.85 10.14
CA LEU A 67 -13.27 8.70 10.12
C LEU A 67 -12.18 8.83 11.20
N MET A 68 -12.31 9.83 12.06
CA MET A 68 -11.38 10.00 13.18
C MET A 68 -11.56 8.86 14.17
N GLY A 69 -10.45 8.41 14.76
CA GLY A 69 -10.49 7.30 15.73
C GLY A 69 -10.47 5.88 15.15
N LEU A 70 -10.55 5.69 13.85
CA LEU A 70 -10.50 4.35 13.23
C LEU A 70 -9.25 3.53 13.63
N ARG A 71 -8.18 4.20 14.07
CA ARG A 71 -6.97 3.53 14.55
C ARG A 71 -7.23 2.65 15.76
N THR A 72 -8.06 3.11 16.69
CA THR A 72 -8.33 2.46 17.98
C THR A 72 -9.71 1.80 18.03
N ASP A 73 -10.54 2.02 17.03
CA ASP A 73 -11.88 1.45 16.97
C ASP A 73 -11.81 -0.05 16.64
N LYS A 74 -12.13 -0.88 17.62
CA LYS A 74 -12.15 -2.34 17.48
C LYS A 74 -13.26 -2.83 16.55
N ALA A 75 -14.33 -2.04 16.37
CA ALA A 75 -15.43 -2.38 15.46
C ALA A 75 -15.05 -2.18 13.99
N TRP A 76 -13.93 -1.47 13.72
CA TRP A 76 -13.41 -1.18 12.40
C TRP A 76 -11.95 -1.66 12.24
N PRO A 77 -11.71 -2.97 12.25
CA PRO A 77 -10.38 -3.51 11.95
C PRO A 77 -9.98 -3.22 10.50
N PRO A 78 -8.69 -3.29 10.15
CA PRO A 78 -8.20 -3.02 8.80
C PRO A 78 -8.99 -3.71 7.68
N ALA A 79 -9.27 -4.99 7.84
CA ALA A 79 -10.03 -5.77 6.85
C ALA A 79 -11.44 -5.22 6.60
N LYS A 80 -12.11 -4.71 7.64
CA LYS A 80 -13.44 -4.11 7.48
C LYS A 80 -13.37 -2.76 6.76
N ILE A 81 -12.33 -1.96 7.04
CA ILE A 81 -12.09 -0.70 6.31
C ILE A 81 -11.82 -1.00 4.84
N THR A 82 -10.95 -1.98 4.54
CA THR A 82 -10.69 -2.47 3.18
C THR A 82 -11.98 -2.87 2.48
N GLY A 83 -12.79 -3.74 3.10
CA GLY A 83 -14.06 -4.18 2.54
C GLY A 83 -15.04 -3.02 2.28
N GLN A 84 -15.08 -2.02 3.16
CA GLN A 84 -15.92 -0.82 2.98
C GLN A 84 -15.46 0.02 1.79
N ILE A 85 -14.16 0.16 1.57
CA ILE A 85 -13.61 0.89 0.42
C ILE A 85 -13.91 0.12 -0.86
N LEU A 86 -13.67 -1.18 -0.89
CA LEU A 86 -13.89 -2.03 -2.06
C LEU A 86 -15.36 -2.02 -2.50
N ASN A 87 -16.27 -2.27 -1.56
CA ASN A 87 -17.66 -2.57 -1.86
C ASN A 87 -18.57 -1.35 -1.71
N GLY A 88 -18.09 -0.26 -1.09
CA GLY A 88 -18.93 0.89 -0.81
C GLY A 88 -20.00 0.63 0.26
N GLY A 89 -21.06 1.42 0.24
CA GLY A 89 -22.21 1.34 1.15
C GLY A 89 -23.38 2.16 0.62
N GLN A 90 -24.41 2.39 1.44
CA GLN A 90 -25.64 3.09 1.00
C GLN A 90 -25.39 4.43 0.27
N LYS A 91 -24.41 5.20 0.73
CA LYS A 91 -24.05 6.53 0.17
C LYS A 91 -22.59 6.61 -0.27
N MET A 92 -21.81 5.60 -0.02
CA MET A 92 -20.40 5.52 -0.40
C MET A 92 -20.29 4.65 -1.65
N PRO A 93 -19.78 5.17 -2.77
CA PRO A 93 -19.58 4.36 -3.96
C PRO A 93 -18.52 3.27 -3.72
N PRO A 94 -18.58 2.16 -4.47
CA PRO A 94 -17.50 1.17 -4.46
C PRO A 94 -16.27 1.70 -5.21
N PHE A 95 -15.08 1.35 -4.71
CA PHE A 95 -13.81 1.76 -5.32
C PHE A 95 -12.97 0.56 -5.80
N GLY A 96 -13.51 -0.67 -5.74
CA GLY A 96 -12.78 -1.87 -6.11
C GLY A 96 -12.24 -1.87 -7.55
N ASP A 97 -12.97 -1.27 -8.49
CA ASP A 97 -12.56 -1.19 -9.90
C ASP A 97 -11.65 0.02 -10.20
N SER A 98 -11.51 0.96 -9.26
CA SER A 98 -10.79 2.22 -9.47
C SER A 98 -9.53 2.38 -8.60
N LEU A 99 -9.28 1.44 -7.71
CA LEU A 99 -8.12 1.39 -6.82
C LEU A 99 -7.48 0.01 -6.88
N THR A 100 -6.17 -0.01 -6.88
CA THR A 100 -5.38 -1.23 -6.70
C THR A 100 -5.37 -1.66 -5.23
N ASP A 101 -5.06 -2.92 -4.95
CA ASP A 101 -4.91 -3.43 -3.58
C ASP A 101 -3.85 -2.64 -2.79
N ALA A 102 -2.78 -2.21 -3.44
CA ALA A 102 -1.74 -1.38 -2.83
C ALA A 102 -2.27 0.00 -2.44
N GLU A 103 -3.04 0.67 -3.30
CA GLU A 103 -3.67 1.96 -3.01
C GLU A 103 -4.68 1.84 -1.85
N ILE A 104 -5.44 0.75 -1.81
CA ILE A 104 -6.37 0.48 -0.70
C ILE A 104 -5.60 0.27 0.61
N ALA A 105 -4.49 -0.48 0.59
CA ALA A 105 -3.64 -0.66 1.76
C ALA A 105 -3.06 0.68 2.26
N GLN A 106 -2.63 1.56 1.36
CA GLN A 106 -2.16 2.92 1.68
C GLN A 106 -3.28 3.79 2.29
N LEU A 107 -4.49 3.73 1.74
CA LEU A 107 -5.65 4.41 2.34
C LEU A 107 -5.94 3.91 3.75
N VAL A 108 -5.91 2.60 3.97
CA VAL A 108 -6.10 2.01 5.31
C VAL A 108 -5.00 2.45 6.26
N ALA A 109 -3.74 2.50 5.80
CA ALA A 109 -2.60 3.00 6.55
C ALA A 109 -2.84 4.45 7.01
N TYR A 110 -3.20 5.33 6.08
CA TYR A 110 -3.55 6.72 6.35
C TYR A 110 -4.71 6.86 7.35
N LEU A 111 -5.81 6.15 7.13
CA LEU A 111 -7.00 6.22 7.99
C LEU A 111 -6.71 5.74 9.42
N ARG A 112 -5.73 4.88 9.60
CA ARG A 112 -5.30 4.35 10.90
C ARG A 112 -4.03 5.00 11.46
N ALA A 113 -3.46 5.96 10.76
CA ALA A 113 -2.29 6.71 11.23
C ALA A 113 -2.55 7.38 12.58
N LYS A 114 -1.54 7.39 13.45
CA LYS A 114 -1.62 8.12 14.74
C LYS A 114 -1.74 9.63 14.52
N ASN A 115 -0.92 10.13 13.61
CA ASN A 115 -0.92 11.52 13.18
C ASN A 115 -1.09 11.49 11.66
N ARG A 116 -2.29 11.75 11.18
CA ARG A 116 -2.57 11.73 9.74
C ARG A 116 -1.77 12.81 9.03
N PRO A 117 -0.96 12.47 8.04
CA PRO A 117 -0.24 13.46 7.25
C PRO A 117 -1.22 14.34 6.46
N ILE A 118 -0.85 15.60 6.28
CA ILE A 118 -1.55 16.51 5.39
C ILE A 118 -0.99 16.29 3.98
N PRO A 119 -1.82 15.98 2.98
CA PRO A 119 -1.33 15.83 1.62
C PRO A 119 -0.75 17.16 1.12
N PRO A 120 0.32 17.14 0.30
CA PRO A 120 0.86 18.35 -0.29
C PRO A 120 -0.21 19.08 -1.12
N PRO A 121 -0.10 20.38 -1.30
CA PRO A 121 -1.00 21.14 -2.18
C PRO A 121 -1.03 20.54 -3.59
N LEU A 122 -2.16 20.67 -4.27
CA LEU A 122 -2.22 20.32 -5.68
C LEU A 122 -1.20 21.16 -6.47
N PRO A 123 -0.56 20.61 -7.50
CA PRO A 123 0.25 21.39 -8.42
C PRO A 123 -0.57 22.56 -8.97
N ALA A 124 0.05 23.72 -9.08
CA ALA A 124 -0.61 24.84 -9.73
C ALA A 124 -1.04 24.43 -11.15
N PRO A 125 -2.24 24.82 -11.59
CA PRO A 125 -2.64 24.57 -12.97
C PRO A 125 -1.59 25.19 -13.91
N PRO A 126 -1.30 24.54 -15.05
CA PRO A 126 -0.40 25.12 -16.04
C PRO A 126 -0.90 26.51 -16.44
N PRO A 127 0.01 27.46 -16.74
CA PRO A 127 -0.40 28.76 -17.25
C PRO A 127 -1.37 28.58 -18.43
N ALA A 128 -2.48 29.32 -18.41
CA ALA A 128 -3.42 29.27 -19.52
C ALA A 128 -2.65 29.59 -20.82
N GLU A 129 -2.69 28.66 -21.78
CA GLU A 129 -2.15 28.96 -23.12
C GLU A 129 -2.86 30.20 -23.66
N PRO A 130 -2.10 31.15 -24.20
CA PRO A 130 -2.73 32.33 -24.83
C PRO A 130 -3.66 31.84 -25.94
N ALA A 131 -4.92 32.29 -25.88
CA ALA A 131 -5.91 32.02 -26.91
C ALA A 131 -5.35 32.47 -28.27
N GLN A 132 -5.17 31.51 -29.18
CA GLN A 132 -4.78 31.77 -30.56
C GLN A 132 -5.97 32.23 -31.38
#